data_e10bf433eb2eac9b3845fcb8d8d1bb74
#
_entry.id   e10bf433eb2eac9b3845fcb8d8d1bb74
#
_cell.length_a   1.000
_cell.length_b   1.000
_cell.length_c   1.000
_cell.angle_alpha   90.00
_cell.angle_beta   90.00
_cell.angle_gamma   90.00
#
_symmetry.space_group_name_H-M   'P 1'
#
loop_
_entity.id
_entity.type
_entity.pdbx_description
1 polymer ?
#
loop_
_entity_poly.entity_id
_entity_poly.type
_entity_poly.pdbx_seq_one_letter_code
_entity_poly.pdbx_strand_id
1 'polypeptide(L)'
;MGDEPVMNNLLNNKDEKTLTSLNRVYKRYIEFFLKTEEIGEIPIEMDDLFPDRNGQSEEGNRIAVWNSDMNKMGDMLPLWLSQEEEDVLKTFDSLKDLFIDVIASTLDKVFPESEWFEKKKEEYIHRFIPFRLIVAGGDDLCIVMPEKYILKFTETYSSKMCEALNSAGRYHKTLTLTWLQETAKKLNEEARKKGRSEKEYNLNNLSFGGSFIVTPIHTPFTKIHEVGEELMGQAKKQTNRAGNSINWRILAADEEPQSEKILKAERPLLIEERYGGLLSFKDYLDLCNEYKDISGSHLHQIIKKVIEFDSDQKMIEHWLLRMPEAGKKDSVISRLINDERLRDEEGEIKTGRLVTLFELLTLY
;
A
#
# COMPACT_ATOMS: atom_id res chain seq x y z
N MET A 1 17.14 36.36 1.32
CA MET A 1 17.39 35.32 2.33
C MET A 1 16.91 34.06 1.64
N GLY A 2 17.86 33.26 1.13
CA GLY A 2 17.51 32.00 0.49
C GLY A 2 16.97 31.03 1.56
N ASP A 3 15.83 30.42 1.28
CA ASP A 3 15.29 29.39 2.14
C ASP A 3 16.30 28.25 2.17
N GLU A 4 16.90 28.02 3.36
CA GLU A 4 17.69 26.80 3.56
C GLU A 4 16.80 25.59 3.22
N PRO A 5 17.32 24.61 2.49
CA PRO A 5 16.53 23.43 2.14
C PRO A 5 15.87 22.86 3.39
N VAL A 6 14.56 22.58 3.33
CA VAL A 6 13.73 22.09 4.45
C VAL A 6 14.42 20.91 5.16
N MET A 7 15.14 20.10 4.41
CA MET A 7 15.93 18.96 4.91
C MET A 7 17.07 19.33 5.82
N ASN A 8 17.82 20.42 5.54
CA ASN A 8 18.91 20.88 6.42
C ASN A 8 18.39 21.35 7.77
N ASN A 9 17.22 22.00 7.80
CA ASN A 9 16.55 22.40 9.04
C ASN A 9 16.09 21.20 9.86
N LEU A 10 15.64 20.11 9.23
CA LEU A 10 15.24 18.86 9.89
C LEU A 10 16.44 18.18 10.56
N LEU A 11 17.58 18.09 9.86
CA LEU A 11 18.79 17.48 10.41
C LEU A 11 19.42 18.26 11.56
N ASN A 12 19.35 19.58 11.50
CA ASN A 12 19.91 20.46 12.53
C ASN A 12 19.06 20.54 13.79
N ASN A 13 17.79 20.13 13.74
CA ASN A 13 16.91 20.10 14.91
C ASN A 13 17.24 18.90 15.81
N LYS A 14 17.90 19.17 16.94
CA LYS A 14 18.31 18.15 17.93
C LYS A 14 17.17 17.70 18.84
N ASP A 15 16.09 18.46 18.93
CA ASP A 15 14.94 18.12 19.77
C ASP A 15 13.86 17.38 18.97
N GLU A 16 14.00 16.05 18.90
CA GLU A 16 13.05 15.19 18.20
C GLU A 16 11.60 15.30 18.71
N LYS A 17 11.42 15.72 19.98
CA LYS A 17 10.06 15.84 20.56
C LYS A 17 9.27 17.00 19.98
N THR A 18 9.96 17.99 19.43
CA THR A 18 9.31 19.16 18.78
C THR A 18 8.95 18.91 17.31
N LEU A 19 9.51 17.87 16.70
CA LEU A 19 9.22 17.52 15.30
C LEU A 19 7.87 16.84 15.16
N THR A 20 7.15 17.17 14.09
CA THR A 20 5.95 16.41 13.68
C THR A 20 6.32 14.97 13.34
N SER A 21 5.37 14.05 13.40
CA SER A 21 5.62 12.64 13.02
C SER A 21 6.15 12.51 11.59
N LEU A 22 5.64 13.31 10.66
CA LEU A 22 6.09 13.37 9.27
C LEU A 22 7.56 13.77 9.18
N ASN A 23 7.97 14.83 9.88
CA ASN A 23 9.35 15.29 9.91
C ASN A 23 10.29 14.26 10.55
N ARG A 24 9.83 13.52 11.56
CA ARG A 24 10.60 12.43 12.19
C ARG A 24 10.81 11.27 11.20
N VAL A 25 9.83 10.93 10.36
CA VAL A 25 10.01 9.92 9.31
C VAL A 25 11.06 10.37 8.31
N TYR A 26 10.98 11.59 7.79
CA TYR A 26 11.98 12.12 6.86
C TYR A 26 13.37 12.15 7.50
N LYS A 27 13.48 12.62 8.75
CA LYS A 27 14.76 12.63 9.47
C LYS A 27 15.32 11.22 9.59
N ARG A 28 14.53 10.26 10.04
CA ARG A 28 14.95 8.86 10.18
C ARG A 28 15.34 8.24 8.83
N TYR A 29 14.58 8.52 7.78
CA TYR A 29 14.90 8.07 6.42
C TYR A 29 16.26 8.62 5.96
N ILE A 30 16.52 9.90 6.16
CA ILE A 30 17.78 10.53 5.75
C ILE A 30 18.97 10.01 6.57
N GLU A 31 18.78 9.67 7.85
CA GLU A 31 19.83 9.12 8.70
C GLU A 31 20.44 7.82 8.13
N PHE A 32 19.71 7.08 7.28
CA PHE A 32 20.27 5.95 6.54
C PHE A 32 21.34 6.38 5.51
N PHE A 33 21.29 7.64 5.06
CA PHE A 33 22.16 8.20 4.02
C PHE A 33 23.18 9.23 4.53
N LEU A 34 23.29 9.45 5.84
CA LEU A 34 24.15 10.47 6.44
C LEU A 34 25.67 10.37 6.10
N LYS A 35 26.06 9.43 5.27
CA LYS A 35 27.42 9.34 4.72
C LYS A 35 27.60 10.13 3.43
N THR A 36 26.52 10.66 2.86
CA THR A 36 26.53 11.46 1.63
C THR A 36 26.43 12.95 1.98
N GLU A 37 27.28 13.77 1.36
CA GLU A 37 27.32 15.21 1.58
C GLU A 37 26.11 15.93 0.95
N GLU A 38 25.36 15.23 0.08
CA GLU A 38 24.21 15.76 -0.66
C GLU A 38 22.91 15.12 -0.18
N ILE A 39 22.02 15.95 0.33
CA ILE A 39 20.69 15.54 0.80
C ILE A 39 19.70 15.80 -0.31
N GLY A 40 18.87 14.79 -0.65
CA GLY A 40 17.79 14.94 -1.62
C GLY A 40 16.69 15.87 -1.11
N GLU A 41 16.06 16.60 -2.01
CA GLU A 41 14.94 17.49 -1.69
C GLU A 41 13.59 16.76 -1.69
N ILE A 42 12.70 17.22 -0.82
CA ILE A 42 11.32 16.72 -0.79
C ILE A 42 10.54 17.39 -1.93
N PRO A 43 9.86 16.62 -2.80
CA PRO A 43 9.01 17.18 -3.84
C PRO A 43 7.92 18.09 -3.26
N ILE A 44 7.82 19.32 -3.76
CA ILE A 44 6.77 20.26 -3.38
C ILE A 44 5.57 20.12 -4.31
N GLU A 45 5.84 20.01 -5.61
CA GLU A 45 4.84 19.79 -6.64
C GLU A 45 4.82 18.31 -7.05
N MET A 46 3.71 17.85 -7.61
CA MET A 46 3.60 16.45 -8.06
C MET A 46 4.56 16.17 -9.22
N ASP A 47 4.86 17.17 -10.04
CA ASP A 47 5.82 17.08 -11.14
C ASP A 47 7.26 16.85 -10.64
N ASP A 48 7.56 17.25 -9.40
CA ASP A 48 8.87 17.02 -8.77
C ASP A 48 9.09 15.55 -8.38
N LEU A 49 8.09 14.71 -8.53
CA LEU A 49 8.22 13.26 -8.36
C LEU A 49 8.88 12.56 -9.57
N PHE A 50 9.10 13.28 -10.66
CA PHE A 50 9.61 12.71 -11.91
C PHE A 50 10.83 13.46 -12.42
N PRO A 51 11.82 12.75 -12.97
CA PRO A 51 12.96 13.39 -13.66
C PRO A 51 12.49 14.14 -14.90
N ASP A 52 13.28 15.17 -15.30
CA ASP A 52 13.04 15.86 -16.58
C ASP A 52 13.13 14.86 -17.74
N ARG A 53 12.07 14.75 -18.49
CA ARG A 53 12.04 14.02 -19.76
C ARG A 53 12.36 15.01 -20.88
N ASN A 54 13.58 15.05 -21.38
CA ASN A 54 14.05 15.92 -22.47
C ASN A 54 12.99 16.07 -23.59
N GLY A 55 12.05 17.02 -23.43
CA GLY A 55 11.03 17.35 -24.45
C GLY A 55 9.87 16.36 -24.62
N GLN A 56 9.75 15.32 -23.78
CA GLN A 56 8.56 14.46 -23.76
C GLN A 56 7.49 15.07 -22.86
N SER A 57 6.22 15.04 -23.31
CA SER A 57 5.10 15.58 -22.56
C SER A 57 4.93 14.86 -21.21
N GLU A 58 4.61 15.61 -20.16
CA GLU A 58 4.26 15.08 -18.83
C GLU A 58 2.95 14.28 -18.84
N GLU A 59 2.19 14.34 -19.93
CA GLU A 59 0.87 13.69 -20.10
C GLU A 59 0.84 12.18 -19.85
N GLY A 60 2.01 11.50 -19.86
CA GLY A 60 2.12 10.08 -19.56
C GLY A 60 2.52 9.76 -18.12
N ASN A 61 2.78 10.77 -17.27
CA ASN A 61 3.19 10.52 -15.89
C ASN A 61 1.98 10.11 -15.02
N ARG A 62 2.16 9.00 -14.29
CA ARG A 62 1.15 8.51 -13.37
C ARG A 62 1.75 8.41 -11.96
N ILE A 63 0.96 8.82 -11.00
CA ILE A 63 1.26 8.69 -9.58
C ILE A 63 0.45 7.56 -8.96
N ALA A 64 1.01 6.99 -7.92
CA ALA A 64 0.30 6.12 -7.00
C ALA A 64 0.16 6.82 -5.65
N VAL A 65 -1.03 6.80 -5.09
CA VAL A 65 -1.33 7.28 -3.74
C VAL A 65 -1.66 6.08 -2.88
N TRP A 66 -0.84 5.83 -1.87
CA TRP A 66 -1.05 4.80 -0.87
C TRP A 66 -1.68 5.39 0.38
N ASN A 67 -2.69 4.71 0.91
CA ASN A 67 -3.25 4.98 2.23
C ASN A 67 -3.25 3.71 3.07
N SER A 68 -2.95 3.81 4.36
CA SER A 68 -3.11 2.71 5.30
C SER A 68 -3.44 3.20 6.70
N ASP A 69 -4.16 2.39 7.44
CA ASP A 69 -4.58 2.63 8.82
C ASP A 69 -4.71 1.31 9.57
N MET A 70 -4.39 1.32 10.86
CA MET A 70 -4.39 0.12 11.69
C MET A 70 -5.80 -0.40 11.94
N ASN A 71 -5.96 -1.72 11.91
CA ASN A 71 -7.23 -2.36 12.23
C ASN A 71 -7.51 -2.33 13.72
N LYS A 72 -8.80 -2.11 14.07
CA LYS A 72 -9.29 -2.18 15.47
C LYS A 72 -8.64 -1.17 16.44
N MET A 73 -8.09 -0.06 15.98
CA MET A 73 -7.56 0.99 16.85
C MET A 73 -8.61 1.45 17.88
N GLY A 74 -9.87 1.61 17.46
CA GLY A 74 -10.98 1.93 18.36
C GLY A 74 -11.30 0.87 19.43
N ASP A 75 -10.82 -0.37 19.27
CA ASP A 75 -10.91 -1.42 20.29
C ASP A 75 -9.66 -1.44 21.20
N MET A 76 -8.50 -1.07 20.67
CA MET A 76 -7.24 -1.01 21.42
C MET A 76 -7.14 0.22 22.31
N LEU A 77 -7.62 1.37 21.85
CA LEU A 77 -7.55 2.64 22.57
C LEU A 77 -8.14 2.56 24.00
N PRO A 78 -9.35 2.01 24.26
CA PRO A 78 -9.87 1.86 25.61
C PRO A 78 -9.01 0.96 26.50
N LEU A 79 -8.34 -0.06 25.92
CA LEU A 79 -7.44 -0.95 26.66
C LEU A 79 -6.22 -0.19 27.16
N TRP A 80 -5.62 0.65 26.30
CA TRP A 80 -4.49 1.50 26.70
C TRP A 80 -4.90 2.55 27.70
N LEU A 81 -6.07 3.19 27.52
CA LEU A 81 -6.59 4.19 28.47
C LEU A 81 -6.99 3.62 29.83
N SER A 82 -7.08 2.29 29.98
CA SER A 82 -7.33 1.65 31.28
C SER A 82 -6.09 1.59 32.19
N GLN A 83 -4.92 2.02 31.69
CA GLN A 83 -3.68 2.09 32.46
C GLN A 83 -3.55 3.39 33.24
N GLU A 84 -2.47 3.52 34.01
CA GLU A 84 -2.07 4.79 34.61
C GLU A 84 -1.58 5.77 33.51
N GLU A 85 -1.78 7.06 33.74
CA GLU A 85 -1.51 8.11 32.74
C GLU A 85 -0.09 8.05 32.16
N GLU A 86 0.91 7.79 33.00
CA GLU A 86 2.32 7.69 32.57
C GLU A 86 2.54 6.52 31.61
N ASP A 87 1.90 5.37 31.84
CA ASP A 87 1.99 4.20 30.96
C ASP A 87 1.23 4.41 29.66
N VAL A 88 0.12 5.16 29.69
CA VAL A 88 -0.62 5.58 28.49
C VAL A 88 0.25 6.40 27.58
N LEU A 89 0.91 7.43 28.11
CA LEU A 89 1.80 8.29 27.32
C LEU A 89 2.96 7.50 26.70
N LYS A 90 3.61 6.62 27.47
CA LYS A 90 4.68 5.75 26.98
C LYS A 90 4.17 4.81 25.87
N THR A 91 2.95 4.30 25.98
CA THR A 91 2.35 3.44 24.95
C THR A 91 2.17 4.17 23.64
N PHE A 92 1.64 5.41 23.67
CA PHE A 92 1.46 6.21 22.46
C PHE A 92 2.78 6.66 21.82
N ASP A 93 3.77 7.04 22.63
CA ASP A 93 5.08 7.38 22.12
C ASP A 93 5.74 6.16 21.44
N SER A 94 5.65 5.00 22.09
CA SER A 94 6.20 3.75 21.55
C SER A 94 5.47 3.27 20.29
N LEU A 95 4.16 3.47 20.20
CA LEU A 95 3.38 3.20 18.99
C LEU A 95 3.84 4.09 17.83
N LYS A 96 4.02 5.38 18.13
CA LYS A 96 4.52 6.35 17.15
C LYS A 96 5.91 5.99 16.65
N ASP A 97 6.83 5.58 17.54
CA ASP A 97 8.17 5.14 17.17
C ASP A 97 8.15 3.90 16.29
N LEU A 98 7.28 2.92 16.61
CA LEU A 98 7.07 1.72 15.79
C LEU A 98 6.69 2.11 14.35
N PHE A 99 5.70 2.98 14.17
CA PHE A 99 5.26 3.41 12.84
C PHE A 99 6.34 4.19 12.09
N ILE A 100 7.05 5.10 12.78
CA ILE A 100 8.16 5.86 12.19
C ILE A 100 9.24 4.91 11.66
N ASP A 101 9.63 3.92 12.45
CA ASP A 101 10.66 2.95 12.07
C ASP A 101 10.21 2.07 10.89
N VAL A 102 8.95 1.63 10.87
CA VAL A 102 8.39 0.88 9.75
C VAL A 102 8.38 1.70 8.48
N ILE A 103 7.87 2.92 8.53
CA ILE A 103 7.78 3.79 7.35
C ILE A 103 9.19 4.12 6.85
N ALA A 104 10.08 4.59 7.71
CA ALA A 104 11.44 4.98 7.32
C ALA A 104 12.22 3.80 6.72
N SER A 105 12.14 2.60 7.33
CA SER A 105 12.80 1.40 6.79
C SER A 105 12.18 0.88 5.49
N THR A 106 10.90 1.15 5.26
CA THR A 106 10.24 0.89 3.98
C THR A 106 10.75 1.84 2.91
N LEU A 107 10.80 3.13 3.23
CA LEU A 107 11.29 4.16 2.30
C LEU A 107 12.75 3.91 1.90
N ASP A 108 13.62 3.57 2.85
CA ASP A 108 15.01 3.20 2.57
C ASP A 108 15.12 2.05 1.57
N LYS A 109 14.33 1.00 1.76
CA LYS A 109 14.36 -0.17 0.87
C LYS A 109 13.74 0.08 -0.52
N VAL A 110 12.70 0.91 -0.59
CA VAL A 110 11.98 1.20 -1.84
C VAL A 110 12.68 2.29 -2.64
N PHE A 111 13.17 3.33 -1.96
CA PHE A 111 13.76 4.53 -2.54
C PHE A 111 15.21 4.73 -2.05
N PRO A 112 16.12 3.77 -2.30
CA PRO A 112 17.53 3.98 -1.99
C PRO A 112 18.08 5.19 -2.77
N GLU A 113 19.21 5.70 -2.37
CA GLU A 113 19.83 6.89 -3.00
C GLU A 113 19.97 6.77 -4.52
N SER A 114 20.14 5.56 -5.04
CA SER A 114 20.19 5.28 -6.49
C SER A 114 18.90 5.59 -7.23
N GLU A 115 17.78 5.71 -6.54
CA GLU A 115 16.49 6.09 -7.13
C GLU A 115 16.26 7.61 -7.09
N TRP A 116 17.13 8.37 -6.42
CA TRP A 116 17.05 9.82 -6.41
C TRP A 116 17.50 10.36 -7.76
N PHE A 117 16.91 11.46 -8.20
CA PHE A 117 17.16 12.01 -9.52
C PHE A 117 17.40 13.51 -9.48
N GLU A 118 18.13 14.01 -10.45
CA GLU A 118 18.38 15.44 -10.63
C GLU A 118 17.31 16.04 -11.56
N LYS A 119 16.86 17.23 -11.20
CA LYS A 119 15.96 18.04 -12.01
C LYS A 119 16.43 19.48 -12.00
N LYS A 120 16.46 20.12 -13.19
CA LYS A 120 16.80 21.52 -13.30
C LYS A 120 15.55 22.37 -13.03
N LYS A 121 15.60 23.19 -11.99
CA LYS A 121 14.61 24.23 -11.73
C LYS A 121 15.29 25.59 -11.81
N GLU A 122 14.77 26.46 -12.70
CA GLU A 122 15.36 27.76 -12.98
C GLU A 122 16.83 27.63 -13.44
N GLU A 123 17.78 28.16 -12.67
CA GLU A 123 19.21 28.09 -12.94
C GLU A 123 19.96 27.01 -12.15
N TYR A 124 19.26 26.32 -11.23
CA TYR A 124 19.88 25.36 -10.30
C TYR A 124 19.49 23.92 -10.62
N ILE A 125 20.41 23.01 -10.32
CA ILE A 125 20.16 21.57 -10.35
C ILE A 125 19.79 21.15 -8.92
N HIS A 126 18.61 20.55 -8.78
CA HIS A 126 18.09 20.03 -7.52
C HIS A 126 18.04 18.51 -7.59
N ARG A 127 18.35 17.84 -6.49
CA ARG A 127 18.27 16.39 -6.36
C ARG A 127 17.04 16.02 -5.55
N PHE A 128 16.08 15.33 -6.16
CA PHE A 128 14.79 14.98 -5.55
C PHE A 128 14.72 13.53 -5.13
N ILE A 129 14.02 13.29 -4.00
CA ILE A 129 13.56 11.97 -3.61
C ILE A 129 12.24 11.66 -4.34
N PRO A 130 12.02 10.41 -4.84
CA PRO A 130 10.85 10.10 -5.68
C PRO A 130 9.60 9.75 -4.84
N PHE A 131 9.35 10.44 -3.75
CA PHE A 131 8.11 10.29 -2.97
C PHE A 131 7.80 11.56 -2.17
N ARG A 132 6.53 11.68 -1.78
CA ARG A 132 6.06 12.71 -0.85
C ARG A 132 5.15 12.12 0.20
N LEU A 133 5.49 12.27 1.46
CA LEU A 133 4.61 11.96 2.58
C LEU A 133 3.56 13.07 2.74
N ILE A 134 2.30 12.69 2.77
CA ILE A 134 1.17 13.61 3.02
C ILE A 134 0.74 13.51 4.48
N VAL A 135 0.57 12.25 4.96
CA VAL A 135 0.26 11.95 6.35
C VAL A 135 1.22 10.86 6.82
N ALA A 136 1.81 11.07 7.98
CA ALA A 136 2.54 10.06 8.74
C ALA A 136 2.31 10.36 10.22
N GLY A 137 1.25 9.84 10.76
CA GLY A 137 0.83 10.21 12.13
C GLY A 137 0.06 9.12 12.82
N GLY A 138 0.62 8.61 13.93
CA GLY A 138 -0.02 7.51 14.65
C GLY A 138 -0.04 6.26 13.79
N ASP A 139 -1.23 5.77 13.50
CA ASP A 139 -1.50 4.59 12.66
C ASP A 139 -1.80 4.91 11.20
N ASP A 140 -1.96 6.21 10.86
CA ASP A 140 -2.29 6.67 9.52
C ASP A 140 -1.04 6.94 8.67
N LEU A 141 -1.04 6.44 7.45
CA LEU A 141 -0.04 6.75 6.43
C LEU A 141 -0.74 7.12 5.11
N CYS A 142 -0.37 8.29 4.57
CA CYS A 142 -0.66 8.64 3.18
C CYS A 142 0.63 9.10 2.49
N ILE A 143 0.99 8.45 1.39
CA ILE A 143 2.20 8.73 0.62
C ILE A 143 1.90 8.74 -0.88
N VAL A 144 2.52 9.66 -1.60
CA VAL A 144 2.47 9.77 -3.07
C VAL A 144 3.83 9.41 -3.65
N MET A 145 3.82 8.64 -4.73
CA MET A 145 5.02 8.19 -5.42
C MET A 145 4.73 7.95 -6.92
N PRO A 146 5.74 7.88 -7.81
CA PRO A 146 5.54 7.36 -9.15
C PRO A 146 4.99 5.93 -9.14
N GLU A 147 4.08 5.62 -10.07
CA GLU A 147 3.35 4.33 -10.11
C GLU A 147 4.27 3.10 -10.08
N LYS A 148 5.43 3.17 -10.73
CA LYS A 148 6.40 2.05 -10.81
C LYS A 148 6.87 1.52 -9.45
N TYR A 149 6.70 2.28 -8.37
CA TYR A 149 7.13 1.86 -7.04
C TYR A 149 6.02 1.22 -6.22
N ILE A 150 4.75 1.31 -6.63
CA ILE A 150 3.63 0.97 -5.75
C ILE A 150 3.60 -0.50 -5.33
N LEU A 151 3.91 -1.42 -6.23
CA LEU A 151 3.92 -2.85 -5.90
C LEU A 151 5.04 -3.19 -4.94
N LYS A 152 6.26 -2.69 -5.21
CA LYS A 152 7.42 -2.85 -4.32
C LYS A 152 7.17 -2.20 -2.95
N PHE A 153 6.53 -1.02 -2.93
CA PHE A 153 6.15 -0.34 -1.69
C PHE A 153 5.15 -1.18 -0.89
N THR A 154 4.09 -1.65 -1.52
CA THR A 154 3.05 -2.49 -0.89
C THR A 154 3.65 -3.73 -0.23
N GLU A 155 4.47 -4.49 -0.96
CA GLU A 155 5.14 -5.69 -0.44
C GLU A 155 6.07 -5.36 0.72
N THR A 156 6.92 -4.34 0.55
CA THR A 156 7.92 -3.97 1.57
C THR A 156 7.26 -3.44 2.84
N TYR A 157 6.27 -2.54 2.71
CA TYR A 157 5.55 -1.97 3.85
C TYR A 157 4.80 -3.05 4.62
N SER A 158 4.11 -3.95 3.93
CA SER A 158 3.41 -5.06 4.57
C SER A 158 4.36 -5.97 5.35
N SER A 159 5.45 -6.38 4.74
CA SER A 159 6.48 -7.21 5.38
C SER A 159 7.06 -6.54 6.63
N LYS A 160 7.41 -5.25 6.53
CA LYS A 160 7.95 -4.47 7.65
C LYS A 160 6.94 -4.26 8.77
N MET A 161 5.67 -4.01 8.42
CA MET A 161 4.59 -3.88 9.39
C MET A 161 4.34 -5.20 10.13
N CYS A 162 4.27 -6.33 9.43
CA CYS A 162 4.16 -7.65 10.04
C CYS A 162 5.30 -7.92 11.02
N GLU A 163 6.55 -7.66 10.62
CA GLU A 163 7.73 -7.84 11.46
C GLU A 163 7.65 -6.96 12.72
N ALA A 164 7.27 -5.69 12.58
CA ALA A 164 7.16 -4.74 13.67
C ALA A 164 6.05 -5.13 14.66
N LEU A 165 4.85 -5.48 14.16
CA LEU A 165 3.73 -5.88 15.01
C LEU A 165 4.00 -7.19 15.74
N ASN A 166 4.65 -8.17 15.12
CA ASN A 166 5.07 -9.41 15.76
C ASN A 166 6.14 -9.20 16.83
N SER A 167 6.92 -8.14 16.72
CA SER A 167 7.98 -7.77 17.67
C SER A 167 7.67 -6.49 18.47
N ALA A 168 6.42 -6.07 18.53
CA ALA A 168 5.97 -4.81 19.14
C ALA A 168 6.38 -4.67 20.63
N GLY A 169 6.58 -5.80 21.32
CA GLY A 169 7.10 -5.82 22.69
C GLY A 169 8.50 -5.19 22.86
N ARG A 170 9.26 -5.04 21.77
CA ARG A 170 10.54 -4.29 21.78
C ARG A 170 10.35 -2.81 22.01
N TYR A 171 9.24 -2.25 21.57
CA TYR A 171 8.88 -0.85 21.77
C TYR A 171 8.20 -0.67 23.13
N HIS A 172 7.12 -1.40 23.39
CA HIS A 172 6.46 -1.43 24.68
C HIS A 172 5.61 -2.69 24.86
N LYS A 173 5.55 -3.24 26.10
CA LYS A 173 4.78 -4.46 26.43
C LYS A 173 3.29 -4.34 26.04
N THR A 174 2.70 -3.16 26.16
CA THR A 174 1.29 -2.88 25.91
C THR A 174 0.90 -2.89 24.44
N LEU A 175 1.87 -2.90 23.54
CA LEU A 175 1.67 -3.04 22.10
C LEU A 175 1.62 -4.50 21.65
N THR A 176 1.86 -5.47 22.56
CA THR A 176 1.78 -6.89 22.21
C THR A 176 0.34 -7.38 22.18
N LEU A 177 0.05 -8.26 21.21
CA LEU A 177 -1.29 -8.88 21.11
C LEU A 177 -1.67 -9.60 22.41
N THR A 178 -0.73 -10.28 23.06
CA THR A 178 -0.93 -10.98 24.34
C THR A 178 -1.43 -10.03 25.43
N TRP A 179 -0.74 -8.90 25.62
CA TRP A 179 -1.16 -7.92 26.63
C TRP A 179 -2.54 -7.33 26.33
N LEU A 180 -2.81 -7.02 25.06
CA LEU A 180 -4.12 -6.49 24.63
C LEU A 180 -5.23 -7.51 24.88
N GLN A 181 -5.02 -8.78 24.59
CA GLN A 181 -6.01 -9.86 24.83
C GLN A 181 -6.28 -10.08 26.33
N GLU A 182 -5.23 -10.10 27.15
CA GLU A 182 -5.37 -10.25 28.60
C GLU A 182 -6.11 -9.06 29.20
N THR A 183 -5.82 -7.84 28.77
CA THR A 183 -6.49 -6.63 29.25
C THR A 183 -7.94 -6.59 28.77
N ALA A 184 -8.22 -6.93 27.52
CA ALA A 184 -9.58 -7.06 27.00
C ALA A 184 -10.42 -8.05 27.81
N LYS A 185 -9.85 -9.22 28.12
CA LYS A 185 -10.52 -10.24 28.97
C LYS A 185 -10.88 -9.68 30.35
N LYS A 186 -9.95 -8.98 31.00
CA LYS A 186 -10.21 -8.37 32.33
C LYS A 186 -11.34 -7.34 32.26
N LEU A 187 -11.33 -6.43 31.31
CA LEU A 187 -12.35 -5.39 31.13
C LEU A 187 -13.73 -6.01 30.80
N ASN A 188 -13.77 -7.01 29.94
CA ASN A 188 -15.01 -7.74 29.62
C ASN A 188 -15.60 -8.45 30.88
N GLU A 189 -14.76 -9.08 31.71
CA GLU A 189 -15.19 -9.72 32.96
C GLU A 189 -15.71 -8.69 33.96
N GLU A 190 -15.06 -7.54 34.09
CA GLU A 190 -15.52 -6.46 34.98
C GLU A 190 -16.85 -5.86 34.51
N ALA A 191 -17.03 -5.64 33.22
CA ALA A 191 -18.27 -5.16 32.64
C ALA A 191 -19.44 -6.14 32.95
N ARG A 192 -19.21 -7.44 32.74
CA ARG A 192 -20.20 -8.48 33.07
C ARG A 192 -20.57 -8.49 34.55
N LYS A 193 -19.59 -8.38 35.47
CA LYS A 193 -19.83 -8.30 36.91
C LYS A 193 -20.68 -7.09 37.33
N LYS A 194 -20.54 -5.97 36.61
CA LYS A 194 -21.28 -4.73 36.83
C LYS A 194 -22.65 -4.72 36.13
N GLY A 195 -23.05 -5.82 35.47
CA GLY A 195 -24.30 -5.92 34.71
C GLY A 195 -24.42 -4.98 33.52
N ARG A 196 -23.30 -4.51 33.00
CA ARG A 196 -23.25 -3.62 31.84
C ARG A 196 -23.16 -4.46 30.57
N SER A 197 -24.13 -4.31 29.68
CA SER A 197 -24.09 -4.84 28.31
C SER A 197 -23.26 -3.87 27.44
N GLU A 198 -21.98 -3.76 27.73
CA GLU A 198 -21.04 -2.96 26.94
C GLU A 198 -20.45 -3.80 25.80
N LYS A 199 -19.89 -3.11 24.80
CA LYS A 199 -19.17 -3.71 23.66
C LYS A 199 -18.08 -4.66 24.18
N GLU A 200 -18.13 -5.94 23.79
CA GLU A 200 -17.04 -6.88 24.09
C GLU A 200 -15.82 -6.57 23.20
N TYR A 201 -14.67 -6.43 23.83
CA TYR A 201 -13.39 -6.28 23.14
C TYR A 201 -12.89 -7.64 22.69
N ASN A 202 -12.67 -7.79 21.38
CA ASN A 202 -12.17 -9.03 20.79
C ASN A 202 -11.05 -8.72 19.79
N LEU A 203 -9.81 -9.00 20.21
CA LEU A 203 -8.59 -8.76 19.43
C LEU A 203 -7.95 -10.11 19.10
N ASN A 204 -8.04 -10.51 17.84
CA ASN A 204 -7.49 -11.78 17.36
C ASN A 204 -6.14 -11.61 16.69
N ASN A 205 -5.87 -10.43 16.15
CA ASN A 205 -4.63 -10.10 15.45
C ASN A 205 -4.35 -8.59 15.51
N LEU A 206 -3.11 -8.23 15.24
CA LEU A 206 -2.69 -6.87 14.93
C LEU A 206 -2.42 -6.80 13.44
N SER A 207 -3.10 -5.90 12.75
CA SER A 207 -3.03 -5.78 11.29
C SER A 207 -3.45 -4.39 10.83
N PHE A 208 -3.28 -4.10 9.55
CA PHE A 208 -3.72 -2.86 8.93
C PHE A 208 -4.61 -3.12 7.71
N GLY A 209 -5.39 -2.12 7.32
CA GLY A 209 -6.01 -2.04 6.00
C GLY A 209 -5.27 -1.00 5.18
N GLY A 210 -5.02 -1.33 3.91
CA GLY A 210 -4.38 -0.43 2.96
C GLY A 210 -5.19 -0.27 1.68
N SER A 211 -4.89 0.81 0.96
CA SER A 211 -5.37 1.01 -0.40
C SER A 211 -4.33 1.73 -1.23
N PHE A 212 -4.35 1.51 -2.55
CA PHE A 212 -3.65 2.40 -3.46
C PHE A 212 -4.49 2.77 -4.67
N ILE A 213 -4.26 3.99 -5.16
CA ILE A 213 -4.86 4.47 -6.40
C ILE A 213 -3.73 4.88 -7.33
N VAL A 214 -3.77 4.37 -8.55
CA VAL A 214 -2.87 4.80 -9.63
C VAL A 214 -3.67 5.67 -10.58
N THR A 215 -3.15 6.87 -10.87
CA THR A 215 -3.89 7.90 -11.62
C THR A 215 -2.93 8.83 -12.36
N PRO A 216 -3.39 9.52 -13.40
CA PRO A 216 -2.62 10.62 -14.00
C PRO A 216 -2.28 11.70 -12.98
N ILE A 217 -1.11 12.32 -13.14
CA ILE A 217 -0.53 13.28 -12.19
C ILE A 217 -1.44 14.48 -11.88
N HIS A 218 -2.25 14.91 -12.84
CA HIS A 218 -3.13 16.09 -12.70
C HIS A 218 -4.51 15.79 -12.08
N THR A 219 -4.74 14.56 -11.64
CA THR A 219 -6.01 14.22 -10.95
C THR A 219 -6.08 14.94 -9.59
N PRO A 220 -7.21 15.59 -9.24
CA PRO A 220 -7.35 16.32 -7.98
C PRO A 220 -7.13 15.41 -6.76
N PHE A 221 -6.17 15.78 -5.91
CA PHE A 221 -5.75 14.96 -4.78
C PHE A 221 -6.88 14.63 -3.80
N THR A 222 -7.78 15.59 -3.53
CA THR A 222 -8.92 15.38 -2.63
C THR A 222 -9.80 14.21 -3.08
N LYS A 223 -10.09 14.12 -4.38
CA LYS A 223 -10.86 13.00 -4.96
C LYS A 223 -10.12 11.67 -4.85
N ILE A 224 -8.80 11.67 -5.07
CA ILE A 224 -7.98 10.47 -4.95
C ILE A 224 -7.99 9.98 -3.51
N HIS A 225 -7.83 10.89 -2.55
CA HIS A 225 -7.82 10.56 -1.13
C HIS A 225 -9.16 9.98 -0.66
N GLU A 226 -10.28 10.61 -1.03
CA GLU A 226 -11.63 10.12 -0.70
C GLU A 226 -11.87 8.69 -1.21
N VAL A 227 -11.51 8.40 -2.47
CA VAL A 227 -11.61 7.05 -3.02
C VAL A 227 -10.65 6.09 -2.33
N GLY A 228 -9.45 6.53 -1.96
CA GLY A 228 -8.48 5.74 -1.19
C GLY A 228 -9.02 5.30 0.16
N GLU A 229 -9.65 6.21 0.90
CA GLU A 229 -10.29 5.92 2.18
C GLU A 229 -11.46 4.92 2.02
N GLU A 230 -12.28 5.09 0.98
CA GLU A 230 -13.36 4.15 0.69
C GLU A 230 -12.83 2.75 0.41
N LEU A 231 -11.84 2.61 -0.48
CA LEU A 231 -11.21 1.34 -0.83
C LEU A 231 -10.56 0.67 0.39
N MET A 232 -9.87 1.44 1.24
CA MET A 232 -9.30 0.95 2.49
C MET A 232 -10.39 0.46 3.45
N GLY A 233 -11.49 1.20 3.58
CA GLY A 233 -12.66 0.78 4.35
C GLY A 233 -13.26 -0.52 3.84
N GLN A 234 -13.37 -0.70 2.51
CA GLN A 234 -13.81 -1.94 1.87
C GLN A 234 -12.85 -3.09 2.16
N ALA A 235 -11.52 -2.86 2.08
CA ALA A 235 -10.51 -3.86 2.39
C ALA A 235 -10.69 -4.39 3.82
N LYS A 236 -10.79 -3.51 4.80
CA LYS A 236 -11.02 -3.86 6.21
C LYS A 236 -12.33 -4.62 6.43
N LYS A 237 -13.42 -4.17 5.81
CA LYS A 237 -14.76 -4.75 6.02
C LYS A 237 -14.89 -6.12 5.37
N GLN A 238 -14.51 -6.27 4.11
CA GLN A 238 -14.75 -7.50 3.34
C GLN A 238 -13.81 -8.63 3.77
N THR A 239 -12.60 -8.33 4.21
CA THR A 239 -11.68 -9.32 4.80
C THR A 239 -11.97 -9.57 6.28
N ASN A 240 -13.01 -8.95 6.85
CA ASN A 240 -13.35 -9.03 8.27
C ASN A 240 -12.15 -8.72 9.21
N ARG A 241 -11.21 -7.88 8.75
CA ARG A 241 -9.96 -7.55 9.47
C ARG A 241 -9.15 -8.80 9.88
N ALA A 242 -9.22 -9.87 9.07
CA ALA A 242 -8.56 -11.14 9.39
C ALA A 242 -7.03 -11.05 9.36
N GLY A 243 -6.49 -10.08 8.61
CA GLY A 243 -5.06 -9.83 8.46
C GLY A 243 -4.80 -8.47 7.80
N ASN A 244 -3.58 -8.27 7.33
CA ASN A 244 -3.25 -7.12 6.51
C ASN A 244 -3.99 -7.24 5.17
N SER A 245 -4.77 -6.22 4.84
CA SER A 245 -5.65 -6.25 3.68
C SER A 245 -5.40 -5.06 2.76
N ILE A 246 -5.66 -5.25 1.46
CA ILE A 246 -5.45 -4.23 0.45
C ILE A 246 -6.58 -4.21 -0.57
N ASN A 247 -6.91 -3.01 -1.01
CA ASN A 247 -7.75 -2.77 -2.18
C ASN A 247 -7.11 -1.69 -3.06
N TRP A 248 -7.42 -1.66 -4.35
CA TRP A 248 -6.80 -0.68 -5.24
C TRP A 248 -7.72 -0.29 -6.40
N ARG A 249 -7.34 0.79 -7.07
CA ARG A 249 -7.95 1.24 -8.31
C ARG A 249 -6.89 1.86 -9.22
N ILE A 250 -6.98 1.50 -10.51
CA ILE A 250 -6.15 2.07 -11.57
C ILE A 250 -7.07 2.87 -12.48
N LEU A 251 -6.85 4.17 -12.58
CA LEU A 251 -7.69 5.10 -13.32
C LEU A 251 -7.03 5.45 -14.66
N ALA A 252 -7.84 5.47 -15.72
CA ALA A 252 -7.44 6.02 -17.00
C ALA A 252 -7.45 7.57 -16.96
N ALA A 253 -6.78 8.22 -17.93
CA ALA A 253 -6.63 9.68 -17.96
C ALA A 253 -7.98 10.45 -18.04
N ASP A 254 -8.98 9.83 -18.64
CA ASP A 254 -10.33 10.38 -18.86
C ASP A 254 -11.39 9.78 -17.91
N GLU A 255 -10.97 8.92 -16.99
CA GLU A 255 -11.87 8.24 -16.06
C GLU A 255 -12.05 9.07 -14.78
N GLU A 256 -13.30 9.39 -14.45
CA GLU A 256 -13.60 10.00 -13.16
C GLU A 256 -13.32 8.99 -12.03
N PRO A 257 -12.69 9.41 -10.91
CA PRO A 257 -12.38 8.53 -9.78
C PRO A 257 -13.57 7.77 -9.19
N GLN A 258 -14.78 8.28 -9.42
CA GLN A 258 -16.04 7.71 -8.93
C GLN A 258 -16.77 6.85 -9.98
N SER A 259 -16.22 6.65 -11.18
CA SER A 259 -16.89 5.84 -12.21
C SER A 259 -17.02 4.38 -11.77
N GLU A 260 -18.23 3.83 -11.82
CA GLU A 260 -18.56 2.46 -11.39
C GLU A 260 -18.15 1.35 -12.37
N LYS A 261 -17.47 1.67 -13.47
CA LYS A 261 -16.99 0.65 -14.42
C LYS A 261 -15.82 -0.14 -13.82
N ILE A 262 -16.09 -0.84 -12.74
CA ILE A 262 -15.14 -1.75 -12.12
C ILE A 262 -15.24 -3.07 -12.87
N LEU A 263 -14.17 -3.46 -13.56
CA LEU A 263 -13.97 -4.85 -13.95
C LEU A 263 -14.16 -5.72 -12.71
N LYS A 264 -14.80 -6.88 -12.84
CA LYS A 264 -15.03 -7.81 -11.72
C LYS A 264 -13.73 -8.46 -11.28
N ALA A 265 -12.78 -7.65 -10.77
CA ALA A 265 -11.53 -8.10 -10.19
C ALA A 265 -11.77 -8.81 -8.85
N GLU A 266 -10.94 -9.81 -8.51
CA GLU A 266 -10.91 -10.40 -7.17
C GLU A 266 -10.18 -9.46 -6.21
N ARG A 267 -10.92 -8.55 -5.61
CA ARG A 267 -10.43 -7.63 -4.58
C ARG A 267 -11.58 -7.18 -3.67
N PRO A 268 -11.34 -6.77 -2.41
CA PRO A 268 -10.02 -6.66 -1.76
C PRO A 268 -9.42 -8.01 -1.41
N LEU A 269 -8.09 -8.02 -1.15
CA LEU A 269 -7.32 -9.21 -0.81
C LEU A 269 -6.64 -9.07 0.56
N LEU A 270 -6.38 -10.19 1.23
CA LEU A 270 -5.32 -10.23 2.23
C LEU A 270 -3.96 -10.21 1.53
N ILE A 271 -2.95 -9.60 2.16
CA ILE A 271 -1.65 -9.42 1.52
C ILE A 271 -0.85 -10.72 1.57
N GLU A 272 -0.79 -11.36 2.74
CA GLU A 272 0.08 -12.53 2.98
C GLU A 272 -0.65 -13.87 2.79
N GLU A 273 -1.94 -13.92 3.08
CA GLU A 273 -2.70 -15.15 3.20
C GLU A 273 -3.90 -15.18 2.26
N ARG A 274 -4.32 -16.37 1.87
CA ARG A 274 -5.57 -16.59 1.12
C ARG A 274 -6.78 -16.46 2.04
N TYR A 275 -7.83 -15.84 1.57
CA TYR A 275 -9.05 -15.61 2.33
C TYR A 275 -10.31 -15.80 1.49
N GLY A 276 -11.29 -16.55 1.99
CA GLY A 276 -12.57 -16.72 1.32
C GLY A 276 -12.48 -17.33 -0.09
N GLY A 277 -11.49 -18.18 -0.35
CA GLY A 277 -11.25 -18.78 -1.68
C GLY A 277 -10.56 -17.85 -2.68
N LEU A 278 -10.18 -16.63 -2.25
CA LEU A 278 -9.38 -15.69 -3.04
C LEU A 278 -7.88 -15.97 -2.85
N LEU A 279 -7.09 -15.69 -3.90
CA LEU A 279 -5.63 -15.65 -3.80
C LEU A 279 -5.20 -14.48 -2.88
N SER A 280 -4.02 -14.57 -2.29
CA SER A 280 -3.42 -13.43 -1.60
C SER A 280 -2.83 -12.43 -2.60
N PHE A 281 -2.60 -11.20 -2.15
CA PHE A 281 -1.88 -10.23 -2.98
C PHE A 281 -0.48 -10.72 -3.34
N LYS A 282 0.18 -11.43 -2.42
CA LYS A 282 1.49 -12.05 -2.66
C LYS A 282 1.43 -13.12 -3.75
N ASP A 283 0.40 -13.99 -3.76
CA ASP A 283 0.19 -14.94 -4.86
C ASP A 283 0.14 -14.21 -6.23
N TYR A 284 -0.51 -13.03 -6.28
CA TYR A 284 -0.57 -12.23 -7.50
C TYR A 284 0.76 -11.58 -7.86
N LEU A 285 1.57 -11.15 -6.90
CA LEU A 285 2.92 -10.66 -7.19
C LEU A 285 3.81 -11.77 -7.77
N ASP A 286 3.69 -13.00 -7.26
CA ASP A 286 4.39 -14.15 -7.81
C ASP A 286 3.92 -14.44 -9.25
N LEU A 287 2.61 -14.38 -9.52
CA LEU A 287 2.07 -14.48 -10.88
C LEU A 287 2.59 -13.35 -11.79
N CYS A 288 2.65 -12.11 -11.32
CA CYS A 288 3.22 -11.00 -12.08
C CYS A 288 4.68 -11.26 -12.46
N ASN A 289 5.48 -11.76 -11.53
CA ASN A 289 6.87 -12.14 -11.81
C ASN A 289 7.00 -13.21 -12.89
N GLU A 290 6.10 -14.21 -12.90
CA GLU A 290 6.08 -15.30 -13.87
C GLU A 290 5.59 -14.85 -15.25
N TYR A 291 4.69 -13.87 -15.30
CA TYR A 291 4.03 -13.40 -16.53
C TYR A 291 4.47 -12.02 -17.01
N LYS A 292 5.48 -11.41 -16.40
CA LYS A 292 6.00 -10.07 -16.77
C LYS A 292 6.41 -9.92 -18.24
N ASP A 293 6.76 -11.03 -18.90
CA ASP A 293 7.17 -11.02 -20.31
C ASP A 293 5.97 -11.03 -21.29
N ILE A 294 4.71 -10.99 -20.77
CA ILE A 294 3.55 -10.85 -21.63
C ILE A 294 3.60 -9.49 -22.32
N SER A 295 3.45 -9.48 -23.65
CA SER A 295 3.51 -8.21 -24.38
C SER A 295 2.32 -7.31 -24.02
N GLY A 296 2.56 -5.99 -23.94
CA GLY A 296 1.48 -5.02 -23.68
C GLY A 296 0.32 -5.13 -24.68
N SER A 297 0.59 -5.53 -25.94
CA SER A 297 -0.46 -5.77 -26.94
C SER A 297 -1.34 -6.97 -26.59
N HIS A 298 -0.75 -8.07 -26.11
CA HIS A 298 -1.51 -9.24 -25.66
C HIS A 298 -2.32 -8.89 -24.40
N LEU A 299 -1.70 -8.21 -23.45
CA LEU A 299 -2.36 -7.76 -22.23
C LEU A 299 -3.60 -6.90 -22.55
N HIS A 300 -3.42 -5.90 -23.43
CA HIS A 300 -4.52 -5.05 -23.88
C HIS A 300 -5.64 -5.84 -24.58
N GLN A 301 -5.29 -6.77 -25.46
CA GLN A 301 -6.27 -7.62 -26.16
C GLN A 301 -7.07 -8.49 -25.17
N ILE A 302 -6.43 -9.07 -24.16
CA ILE A 302 -7.09 -9.92 -23.17
C ILE A 302 -8.04 -9.08 -22.31
N ILE A 303 -7.59 -7.93 -21.80
CA ILE A 303 -8.46 -7.01 -21.03
C ILE A 303 -9.67 -6.59 -21.85
N LYS A 304 -9.46 -6.18 -23.11
CA LYS A 304 -10.54 -5.80 -24.02
C LYS A 304 -11.57 -6.92 -24.20
N LYS A 305 -11.11 -8.18 -24.34
CA LYS A 305 -12.00 -9.34 -24.51
C LYS A 305 -12.73 -9.71 -23.23
N VAL A 306 -12.07 -9.58 -22.07
CA VAL A 306 -12.73 -9.75 -20.77
C VAL A 306 -13.91 -8.78 -20.62
N ILE A 307 -13.71 -7.51 -21.03
CA ILE A 307 -14.76 -6.49 -21.00
C ILE A 307 -15.86 -6.82 -22.02
N GLU A 308 -15.47 -7.18 -23.26
CA GLU A 308 -16.42 -7.48 -24.35
C GLU A 308 -17.33 -8.67 -24.02
N PHE A 309 -16.81 -9.70 -23.37
CA PHE A 309 -17.55 -10.88 -22.98
C PHE A 309 -18.26 -10.76 -21.63
N ASP A 310 -18.31 -9.55 -21.06
CA ASP A 310 -18.91 -9.28 -19.74
C ASP A 310 -18.50 -10.29 -18.66
N SER A 311 -17.23 -10.67 -18.68
CA SER A 311 -16.64 -11.63 -17.76
C SER A 311 -17.19 -13.07 -17.87
N ASP A 312 -17.78 -13.45 -19.03
CA ASP A 312 -18.16 -14.84 -19.30
C ASP A 312 -16.91 -15.73 -19.40
N GLN A 313 -16.72 -16.57 -18.40
CA GLN A 313 -15.53 -17.42 -18.24
C GLN A 313 -15.31 -18.35 -19.45
N LYS A 314 -16.38 -18.99 -19.94
CA LYS A 314 -16.29 -19.95 -21.06
C LYS A 314 -15.94 -19.26 -22.37
N MET A 315 -16.50 -18.09 -22.61
CA MET A 315 -16.15 -17.30 -23.79
C MET A 315 -14.71 -16.83 -23.77
N ILE A 316 -14.23 -16.39 -22.62
CA ILE A 316 -12.83 -15.93 -22.44
C ILE A 316 -11.87 -17.10 -22.62
N GLU A 317 -12.11 -18.24 -21.96
CA GLU A 317 -11.27 -19.43 -22.10
C GLU A 317 -11.22 -19.92 -23.55
N HIS A 318 -12.38 -20.02 -24.19
CA HIS A 318 -12.47 -20.43 -25.59
C HIS A 318 -11.75 -19.46 -26.54
N TRP A 319 -11.75 -18.16 -26.25
CA TRP A 319 -11.01 -17.18 -27.02
C TRP A 319 -9.49 -17.28 -26.77
N LEU A 320 -9.05 -17.44 -25.52
CA LEU A 320 -7.64 -17.63 -25.18
C LEU A 320 -7.04 -18.85 -25.86
N LEU A 321 -7.78 -19.97 -25.91
CA LEU A 321 -7.36 -21.20 -26.62
C LEU A 321 -7.20 -21.02 -28.13
N ARG A 322 -7.81 -20.02 -28.72
CA ARG A 322 -7.68 -19.68 -30.16
C ARG A 322 -6.58 -18.69 -30.46
N MET A 323 -5.91 -18.14 -29.46
CA MET A 323 -4.76 -17.26 -29.72
C MET A 323 -3.64 -18.05 -30.43
N PRO A 324 -2.94 -17.45 -31.42
CA PRO A 324 -1.91 -18.15 -32.18
C PRO A 324 -0.81 -18.77 -31.33
N GLU A 325 -0.60 -18.24 -30.14
CA GLU A 325 0.45 -18.67 -29.21
C GLU A 325 -0.05 -19.75 -28.22
N ALA A 326 -1.34 -19.95 -28.08
CA ALA A 326 -1.91 -20.94 -27.16
C ALA A 326 -1.46 -22.37 -27.45
N GLY A 327 -1.25 -22.71 -28.72
CA GLY A 327 -0.77 -24.02 -29.16
C GLY A 327 0.76 -24.19 -29.13
N LYS A 328 1.51 -23.12 -28.85
CA LYS A 328 2.98 -23.20 -28.77
C LYS A 328 3.38 -23.65 -27.36
N LYS A 329 4.02 -24.81 -27.26
CA LYS A 329 4.57 -25.30 -25.99
C LYS A 329 5.48 -24.21 -25.37
N ASP A 330 5.33 -23.94 -24.08
CA ASP A 330 6.10 -22.99 -23.31
C ASP A 330 5.89 -21.50 -23.66
N SER A 331 4.90 -21.16 -24.52
CA SER A 331 4.53 -19.74 -24.69
C SER A 331 3.90 -19.18 -23.42
N VAL A 332 4.03 -17.87 -23.19
CA VAL A 332 3.42 -17.18 -22.05
C VAL A 332 1.91 -17.42 -21.97
N ILE A 333 1.24 -17.38 -23.14
CA ILE A 333 -0.22 -17.61 -23.24
C ILE A 333 -0.55 -19.06 -22.90
N SER A 334 0.24 -20.05 -23.37
CA SER A 334 0.02 -21.47 -23.02
C SER A 334 0.19 -21.70 -21.53
N ARG A 335 1.20 -21.11 -20.90
CA ARG A 335 1.38 -21.18 -19.43
C ARG A 335 0.21 -20.56 -18.69
N LEU A 336 -0.23 -19.37 -19.09
CA LEU A 336 -1.36 -18.66 -18.48
C LEU A 336 -2.65 -19.51 -18.50
N ILE A 337 -2.97 -20.12 -19.66
CA ILE A 337 -4.17 -20.93 -19.82
C ILE A 337 -4.11 -22.19 -18.90
N ASN A 338 -2.96 -22.76 -18.67
CA ASN A 338 -2.76 -23.97 -17.89
C ASN A 338 -2.42 -23.72 -16.43
N ASP A 339 -2.38 -22.49 -15.96
CA ASP A 339 -2.06 -22.16 -14.57
C ASP A 339 -3.25 -22.48 -13.64
N GLU A 340 -3.08 -23.49 -12.79
CA GLU A 340 -4.11 -23.94 -11.85
C GLU A 340 -4.51 -22.83 -10.85
N ARG A 341 -3.63 -21.89 -10.54
CA ARG A 341 -3.92 -20.76 -9.63
C ARG A 341 -4.97 -19.82 -10.22
N LEU A 342 -5.10 -19.77 -11.54
CA LEU A 342 -6.09 -18.94 -12.26
C LEU A 342 -7.42 -19.67 -12.48
N ARG A 343 -7.54 -20.93 -12.03
CA ARG A 343 -8.73 -21.76 -12.19
C ARG A 343 -9.53 -21.84 -10.88
N ASP A 344 -10.83 -22.11 -11.04
CA ASP A 344 -11.73 -22.43 -9.92
C ASP A 344 -11.68 -23.94 -9.57
N GLU A 345 -12.52 -24.36 -8.64
CA GLU A 345 -12.63 -25.75 -8.20
C GLU A 345 -13.17 -26.68 -9.31
N GLU A 346 -13.85 -26.13 -10.30
CA GLU A 346 -14.39 -26.85 -11.48
C GLU A 346 -13.37 -26.95 -12.61
N GLY A 347 -12.21 -26.30 -12.44
CA GLY A 347 -11.11 -26.26 -13.41
C GLY A 347 -11.30 -25.24 -14.53
N GLU A 348 -12.29 -24.35 -14.44
CA GLU A 348 -12.52 -23.25 -15.39
C GLU A 348 -11.67 -22.03 -15.02
N ILE A 349 -11.22 -21.24 -16.01
CA ILE A 349 -10.46 -20.00 -15.77
C ILE A 349 -11.36 -18.99 -15.07
N LYS A 350 -10.95 -18.57 -13.86
CA LYS A 350 -11.68 -17.59 -13.07
C LYS A 350 -11.38 -16.18 -13.57
N THR A 351 -12.33 -15.57 -14.23
CA THR A 351 -12.18 -14.25 -14.88
C THR A 351 -11.72 -13.17 -13.93
N GLY A 352 -12.24 -13.14 -12.71
CA GLY A 352 -11.81 -12.17 -11.68
C GLY A 352 -10.31 -12.27 -11.38
N ARG A 353 -9.73 -13.48 -11.37
CA ARG A 353 -8.29 -13.70 -11.19
C ARG A 353 -7.49 -13.17 -12.36
N LEU A 354 -7.94 -13.39 -13.59
CA LEU A 354 -7.29 -12.81 -14.77
C LEU A 354 -7.29 -11.29 -14.74
N VAL A 355 -8.44 -10.68 -14.43
CA VAL A 355 -8.57 -9.22 -14.34
C VAL A 355 -7.60 -8.67 -13.31
N THR A 356 -7.57 -9.26 -12.11
CA THR A 356 -6.68 -8.86 -11.03
C THR A 356 -5.20 -8.97 -11.44
N LEU A 357 -4.81 -10.10 -12.04
CA LEU A 357 -3.45 -10.31 -12.54
C LEU A 357 -3.08 -9.24 -13.57
N PHE A 358 -3.96 -8.98 -14.53
CA PHE A 358 -3.68 -8.03 -15.61
C PHE A 358 -3.65 -6.59 -15.14
N GLU A 359 -4.51 -6.18 -14.21
CA GLU A 359 -4.39 -4.88 -13.56
C GLU A 359 -3.00 -4.70 -12.93
N LEU A 360 -2.54 -5.68 -12.17
CA LEU A 360 -1.24 -5.60 -11.50
C LEU A 360 -0.06 -5.65 -12.50
N LEU A 361 -0.18 -6.46 -13.58
CA LEU A 361 0.83 -6.49 -14.65
C LEU A 361 1.00 -5.16 -15.37
N THR A 362 -0.02 -4.29 -15.40
CA THR A 362 0.15 -2.92 -15.95
C THR A 362 1.04 -2.03 -15.10
N LEU A 363 1.31 -2.42 -13.86
CA LEU A 363 2.16 -1.69 -12.90
C LEU A 363 3.56 -2.30 -12.77
N TYR A 364 3.78 -3.47 -13.39
CA TYR A 364 5.00 -4.26 -13.29
C TYR A 364 6.00 -3.88 -14.37
#